data_5e388d5e773f2e587b072f765e5a653d
#
_entry.id   5e388d5e773f2e587b072f765e5a653d
#
_cell.length_a   1.000
_cell.length_b   1.000
_cell.length_c   1.000
_cell.angle_alpha   90.00
_cell.angle_beta   90.00
_cell.angle_gamma   90.00
#
_symmetry.space_group_name_H-M   'P 1'
#
loop_
_entity.id
_entity.type
_entity.pdbx_description
1 polymer ?
#
loop_
_entity_poly.entity_id
_entity_poly.type
_entity_poly.pdbx_seq_one_letter_code
_entity_poly.pdbx_strand_id
1 'polypeptide(L)'
;NLKLISKNIIFSNSGEAIILKNNESKGIVLRGYKINDFSDLEIINNKKFKGNTSLFKNFLSVGNELSFALNLQIGDEITLMSPSGVETIIGSMPKQKTFMVTSIFNSGVADFDNNIAFINLDTLEEFFGYEVKDRNLEIYLKKPNKIESQKLIVQQIFDEEFVYSWADMNSSLFSALKVERN
;
A
#
# COMPACT_ATOMS: atom_id res chain seq x y z
N ASN A 1 -24.08 9.89 5.49
CA ASN A 1 -23.60 9.12 6.63
C ASN A 1 -22.73 7.97 6.15
N LEU A 2 -21.40 8.14 6.25
CA LEU A 2 -20.39 7.18 5.73
C LEU A 2 -20.61 5.76 6.21
N LYS A 3 -20.99 5.55 7.47
CA LYS A 3 -21.23 4.22 8.06
C LYS A 3 -22.29 3.39 7.32
N LEU A 4 -23.21 4.03 6.59
CA LEU A 4 -24.22 3.32 5.82
C LEU A 4 -23.64 2.67 4.56
N ILE A 5 -22.68 3.30 3.91
CA ILE A 5 -22.09 2.88 2.65
C ILE A 5 -20.75 2.14 2.83
N SER A 6 -20.03 2.39 3.93
CA SER A 6 -18.72 1.79 4.18
C SER A 6 -18.81 0.48 4.95
N LYS A 7 -17.94 -0.48 4.56
CA LYS A 7 -17.61 -1.68 5.32
C LYS A 7 -16.53 -1.37 6.36
N ASN A 8 -15.50 -0.62 5.94
CA ASN A 8 -14.41 -0.18 6.78
C ASN A 8 -13.94 1.22 6.37
N ILE A 9 -13.38 1.97 7.31
CA ILE A 9 -12.77 3.28 7.11
C ILE A 9 -11.44 3.27 7.86
N ILE A 10 -10.34 3.41 7.15
CA ILE A 10 -9.00 3.30 7.71
C ILE A 10 -8.11 4.46 7.25
N PHE A 11 -7.13 4.78 8.06
CA PHE A 11 -6.07 5.71 7.69
C PHE A 11 -4.88 4.95 7.13
N SER A 12 -4.33 5.46 6.03
CA SER A 12 -3.13 4.95 5.41
C SER A 12 -2.22 6.08 4.97
N ASN A 13 -1.01 5.73 4.60
CA ASN A 13 -0.13 6.61 3.86
C ASN A 13 0.68 5.78 2.86
N SER A 14 1.30 6.41 1.87
CA SER A 14 2.12 5.71 0.89
C SER A 14 3.29 6.57 0.45
N GLY A 15 4.37 5.92 0.02
CA GLY A 15 5.52 6.60 -0.54
C GLY A 15 6.34 5.67 -1.43
N GLU A 16 7.08 6.26 -2.37
CA GLU A 16 7.96 5.51 -3.26
C GLU A 16 9.28 5.19 -2.55
N ALA A 17 9.74 3.97 -2.70
CA ALA A 17 11.00 3.50 -2.16
C ALA A 17 11.71 2.57 -3.14
N ILE A 18 12.99 2.35 -2.91
CA ILE A 18 13.78 1.34 -3.61
C ILE A 18 14.03 0.20 -2.62
N ILE A 19 13.61 -1.00 -2.99
CA ILE A 19 13.98 -2.22 -2.27
C ILE A 19 15.31 -2.72 -2.81
N LEU A 20 16.21 -3.06 -1.90
CA LEU A 20 17.56 -3.55 -2.20
C LEU A 20 17.72 -4.92 -1.56
N LYS A 21 18.13 -5.92 -2.37
CA LYS A 21 18.55 -7.23 -1.89
C LYS A 21 19.77 -7.70 -2.68
N ASN A 22 20.87 -7.95 -1.99
CA ASN A 22 22.16 -8.29 -2.63
C ASN A 22 22.54 -7.21 -3.67
N ASN A 23 22.65 -7.59 -4.95
CA ASN A 23 22.99 -6.69 -6.06
C ASN A 23 21.77 -6.29 -6.90
N GLU A 24 20.56 -6.65 -6.46
CA GLU A 24 19.32 -6.32 -7.14
C GLU A 24 18.62 -5.15 -6.46
N SER A 25 17.96 -4.31 -7.25
CA SER A 25 17.19 -3.18 -6.79
C SER A 25 15.93 -3.00 -7.61
N LYS A 26 14.87 -2.54 -6.96
CA LYS A 26 13.61 -2.26 -7.65
C LYS A 26 12.85 -1.13 -6.97
N GLY A 27 12.27 -0.23 -7.77
CA GLY A 27 11.33 0.77 -7.30
C GLY A 27 10.00 0.13 -6.94
N ILE A 28 9.47 0.47 -5.77
CA ILE A 28 8.19 0.00 -5.26
C ILE A 28 7.43 1.14 -4.58
N VAL A 29 6.14 0.95 -4.40
CA VAL A 29 5.32 1.79 -3.52
C VAL A 29 5.12 1.07 -2.19
N LEU A 30 5.55 1.71 -1.12
CA LEU A 30 5.23 1.27 0.24
C LEU A 30 3.86 1.82 0.64
N ARG A 31 3.01 0.97 1.20
CA ARG A 31 1.75 1.37 1.81
C ARG A 31 1.76 1.03 3.29
N GLY A 32 1.45 2.03 4.11
CA GLY A 32 1.45 1.93 5.57
C GLY A 32 0.05 1.78 6.13
N TYR A 33 -0.13 0.78 7.00
CA TYR A 33 -1.36 0.55 7.75
C TYR A 33 -1.08 0.34 9.23
N LYS A 34 -2.04 0.67 10.09
CA LYS A 34 -2.03 0.21 11.47
C LYS A 34 -2.18 -1.32 11.51
N ILE A 35 -1.67 -1.95 12.56
CA ILE A 35 -1.63 -3.43 12.68
C ILE A 35 -3.02 -4.04 12.53
N ASN A 36 -4.02 -3.50 13.21
CA ASN A 36 -5.40 -4.02 13.15
C ASN A 36 -6.01 -3.80 11.77
N ASP A 37 -5.82 -2.62 11.17
CA ASP A 37 -6.37 -2.29 9.85
C ASP A 37 -5.75 -3.18 8.76
N PHE A 38 -4.45 -3.48 8.86
CA PHE A 38 -3.78 -4.39 7.93
C PHE A 38 -4.35 -5.81 7.99
N SER A 39 -4.53 -6.34 9.20
CA SER A 39 -5.08 -7.70 9.38
C SER A 39 -6.50 -7.84 8.87
N ASP A 40 -7.26 -6.75 8.80
CA ASP A 40 -8.64 -6.72 8.31
C ASP A 40 -8.77 -6.56 6.79
N LEU A 41 -7.67 -6.31 6.07
CA LEU A 41 -7.69 -6.22 4.61
C LEU A 41 -8.06 -7.55 3.96
N GLU A 42 -8.92 -7.53 2.95
CA GLU A 42 -9.32 -8.74 2.22
C GLU A 42 -8.15 -9.47 1.54
N ILE A 43 -7.14 -8.71 1.10
CA ILE A 43 -5.92 -9.24 0.50
C ILE A 43 -5.08 -10.06 1.50
N ILE A 44 -5.22 -9.78 2.79
CA ILE A 44 -4.53 -10.50 3.87
C ILE A 44 -5.37 -11.71 4.33
N ASN A 45 -6.69 -11.57 4.30
CA ASN A 45 -7.64 -12.59 4.74
C ASN A 45 -8.00 -13.60 3.64
N ASN A 46 -7.09 -13.88 2.71
CA ASN A 46 -7.31 -14.86 1.65
C ASN A 46 -6.37 -16.08 1.78
N LYS A 47 -6.77 -17.19 1.15
CA LYS A 47 -6.03 -18.47 1.20
C LYS A 47 -4.64 -18.43 0.53
N LYS A 48 -4.34 -17.40 -0.25
CA LYS A 48 -3.06 -17.24 -0.95
C LYS A 48 -2.05 -16.43 -0.13
N PHE A 49 -2.49 -15.82 0.99
CA PHE A 49 -1.60 -15.12 1.91
C PHE A 49 -0.73 -16.13 2.68
N LYS A 50 0.56 -15.81 2.81
CA LYS A 50 1.53 -16.64 3.52
C LYS A 50 2.25 -15.79 4.57
N GLY A 51 2.44 -16.34 5.75
CA GLY A 51 3.23 -15.71 6.80
C GLY A 51 2.41 -14.99 7.87
N ASN A 52 2.99 -13.97 8.48
CA ASN A 52 2.43 -13.27 9.62
C ASN A 52 1.51 -12.12 9.18
N THR A 53 0.31 -12.04 9.75
CA THR A 53 -0.67 -10.97 9.50
C THR A 53 -0.39 -9.69 10.29
N SER A 54 0.62 -9.66 11.16
CA SER A 54 0.97 -8.48 11.95
C SER A 54 2.08 -7.68 11.27
N LEU A 55 1.90 -6.36 11.17
CA LEU A 55 2.91 -5.41 10.68
C LEU A 55 3.56 -4.67 11.85
N PHE A 56 4.52 -5.30 12.53
CA PHE A 56 5.35 -4.61 13.52
C PHE A 56 6.39 -3.70 12.83
N LYS A 57 7.09 -2.86 13.63
CA LYS A 57 7.95 -1.78 13.12
C LYS A 57 8.93 -2.16 12.01
N ASN A 58 9.52 -3.34 12.04
CA ASN A 58 10.53 -3.76 11.06
C ASN A 58 10.03 -4.88 10.15
N PHE A 59 8.72 -5.13 10.13
CA PHE A 59 8.10 -6.15 9.30
C PHE A 59 7.70 -5.58 7.94
N LEU A 60 7.91 -6.38 6.91
CA LEU A 60 7.52 -6.09 5.54
C LEU A 60 6.67 -7.22 4.99
N SER A 61 5.53 -6.88 4.41
CA SER A 61 4.72 -7.78 3.61
C SER A 61 4.92 -7.44 2.13
N VAL A 62 5.34 -8.40 1.32
CA VAL A 62 5.64 -8.18 -0.11
C VAL A 62 4.63 -8.90 -0.99
N GLY A 63 4.40 -8.38 -2.18
CA GLY A 63 3.57 -9.05 -3.17
C GLY A 63 4.25 -10.30 -3.75
N ASN A 64 3.45 -11.27 -4.17
CA ASN A 64 3.92 -12.54 -4.69
C ASN A 64 4.86 -12.36 -5.90
N GLU A 65 4.49 -11.49 -6.85
CA GLU A 65 5.33 -11.23 -8.04
C GLU A 65 6.65 -10.52 -7.67
N LEU A 66 6.62 -9.59 -6.69
CA LEU A 66 7.82 -8.95 -6.17
C LEU A 66 8.74 -9.98 -5.49
N SER A 67 8.16 -10.94 -4.75
CA SER A 67 8.93 -11.99 -4.10
C SER A 67 9.65 -12.88 -5.11
N PHE A 68 9.03 -13.19 -6.24
CA PHE A 68 9.68 -13.93 -7.33
C PHE A 68 10.76 -13.10 -8.03
N ALA A 69 10.44 -11.83 -8.36
CA ALA A 69 11.37 -10.96 -9.09
C ALA A 69 12.69 -10.72 -8.36
N LEU A 70 12.68 -10.66 -7.03
CA LEU A 70 13.87 -10.43 -6.20
C LEU A 70 14.29 -11.66 -5.38
N ASN A 71 13.73 -12.83 -5.67
CA ASN A 71 13.96 -14.07 -4.94
C ASN A 71 13.87 -13.89 -3.41
N LEU A 72 12.75 -13.26 -2.96
CA LEU A 72 12.50 -12.99 -1.55
C LEU A 72 11.77 -14.16 -0.89
N GLN A 73 12.18 -14.49 0.32
CA GLN A 73 11.53 -15.50 1.16
C GLN A 73 11.16 -14.89 2.51
N ILE A 74 10.18 -15.49 3.17
CA ILE A 74 9.84 -15.13 4.55
C ILE A 74 11.06 -15.41 5.43
N GLY A 75 11.46 -14.40 6.21
CA GLY A 75 12.67 -14.41 7.05
C GLY A 75 13.85 -13.65 6.45
N ASP A 76 13.77 -13.27 5.17
CA ASP A 76 14.84 -12.48 4.55
C ASP A 76 14.90 -11.07 5.10
N GLU A 77 16.11 -10.57 5.29
CA GLU A 77 16.37 -9.16 5.52
C GLU A 77 16.62 -8.43 4.19
N ILE A 78 15.98 -7.27 4.05
CA ILE A 78 16.14 -6.39 2.89
C ILE A 78 16.34 -4.95 3.37
N THR A 79 16.94 -4.13 2.53
CA THR A 79 17.07 -2.69 2.79
C THR A 79 16.07 -1.93 1.93
N LEU A 80 15.31 -1.04 2.55
CA LEU A 80 14.54 -0.01 1.87
C LEU A 80 15.31 1.29 1.85
N MET A 81 15.30 1.97 0.71
CA MET A 81 15.92 3.27 0.52
C MET A 81 14.84 4.27 0.07
N SER A 82 14.74 5.40 0.76
CA SER A 82 13.88 6.52 0.36
C SER A 82 14.61 7.38 -0.67
N PRO A 83 13.99 7.73 -1.80
CA PRO A 83 14.57 8.66 -2.76
C PRO A 83 14.69 10.09 -2.20
N SER A 84 13.78 10.47 -1.29
CA SER A 84 13.89 11.72 -0.52
C SER A 84 14.88 11.54 0.61
N GLY A 85 16.07 12.12 0.47
CA GLY A 85 17.16 11.99 1.45
C GLY A 85 17.02 12.94 2.64
N VAL A 86 17.86 12.71 3.65
CA VAL A 86 18.13 13.68 4.71
C VAL A 86 19.15 14.67 4.19
N GLU A 87 18.85 15.96 4.26
CA GLU A 87 19.82 17.01 3.90
C GLU A 87 20.97 17.03 4.91
N THR A 88 22.18 16.94 4.40
CA THR A 88 23.41 16.99 5.19
C THR A 88 24.30 18.12 4.69
N ILE A 89 25.35 18.46 5.43
CA ILE A 89 26.32 19.52 5.07
C ILE A 89 27.00 19.21 3.72
N ILE A 90 27.04 17.95 3.31
CA ILE A 90 27.67 17.48 2.06
C ILE A 90 26.67 17.11 0.97
N GLY A 91 25.38 17.39 1.16
CA GLY A 91 24.29 17.11 0.22
C GLY A 91 23.21 16.18 0.79
N SER A 92 22.24 15.83 -0.04
CA SER A 92 21.14 14.92 0.36
C SER A 92 21.60 13.47 0.35
N MET A 93 21.46 12.79 1.48
CA MET A 93 21.76 11.35 1.60
C MET A 93 20.45 10.54 1.69
N PRO A 94 20.25 9.50 0.85
CA PRO A 94 19.08 8.64 0.94
C PRO A 94 18.94 8.01 2.32
N LYS A 95 17.75 8.07 2.90
CA LYS A 95 17.46 7.37 4.15
C LYS A 95 17.32 5.87 3.85
N GLN A 96 18.00 5.05 4.62
CA GLN A 96 17.96 3.59 4.48
C GLN A 96 17.54 2.95 5.79
N LYS A 97 16.75 1.87 5.70
CA LYS A 97 16.32 1.07 6.85
C LYS A 97 16.17 -0.39 6.46
N THR A 98 16.61 -1.29 7.34
CA THR A 98 16.47 -2.73 7.16
C THR A 98 15.12 -3.22 7.68
N PHE A 99 14.50 -4.11 6.91
CA PHE A 99 13.23 -4.76 7.21
C PHE A 99 13.34 -6.26 7.02
N MET A 100 12.52 -7.00 7.75
CA MET A 100 12.37 -8.45 7.59
C MET A 100 11.10 -8.74 6.78
N VAL A 101 11.21 -9.54 5.73
CA VAL A 101 10.06 -10.08 5.00
C VAL A 101 9.35 -11.09 5.90
N THR A 102 8.15 -10.76 6.37
CA THR A 102 7.39 -11.60 7.31
C THR A 102 6.16 -12.23 6.69
N SER A 103 5.76 -11.74 5.52
CA SER A 103 4.63 -12.29 4.79
C SER A 103 4.69 -11.98 3.29
N ILE A 104 3.96 -12.81 2.54
CA ILE A 104 3.80 -12.67 1.09
C ILE A 104 2.30 -12.69 0.80
N PHE A 105 1.79 -11.62 0.18
CA PHE A 105 0.40 -11.53 -0.25
C PHE A 105 0.25 -11.81 -1.75
N ASN A 106 -0.95 -12.17 -2.17
CA ASN A 106 -1.31 -12.35 -3.57
C ASN A 106 -2.71 -11.75 -3.81
N SER A 107 -2.75 -10.62 -4.50
CA SER A 107 -4.00 -9.93 -4.84
C SER A 107 -4.72 -10.54 -6.03
N GLY A 108 -4.00 -11.30 -6.85
CA GLY A 108 -4.45 -11.75 -8.16
C GLY A 108 -4.24 -10.73 -9.27
N VAL A 109 -3.65 -9.58 -8.99
CA VAL A 109 -3.27 -8.54 -9.97
C VAL A 109 -1.75 -8.44 -10.00
N ALA A 110 -1.12 -8.98 -11.05
CA ALA A 110 0.32 -9.11 -11.14
C ALA A 110 1.06 -7.78 -10.98
N ASP A 111 0.60 -6.72 -11.62
CA ASP A 111 1.22 -5.39 -11.50
C ASP A 111 1.16 -4.84 -10.07
N PHE A 112 0.07 -5.06 -9.36
CA PHE A 112 -0.06 -4.69 -7.96
C PHE A 112 0.92 -5.49 -7.10
N ASP A 113 0.92 -6.82 -7.24
CA ASP A 113 1.79 -7.73 -6.50
C ASP A 113 3.29 -7.51 -6.80
N ASN A 114 3.60 -6.94 -7.96
CA ASN A 114 4.98 -6.67 -8.38
C ASN A 114 5.52 -5.32 -7.87
N ASN A 115 4.64 -4.37 -7.55
CA ASN A 115 5.06 -3.00 -7.27
C ASN A 115 4.70 -2.50 -5.87
N ILE A 116 3.93 -3.28 -5.09
CA ILE A 116 3.47 -2.87 -3.76
C ILE A 116 4.10 -3.72 -2.67
N ALA A 117 4.43 -3.06 -1.55
CA ALA A 117 4.71 -3.72 -0.28
C ALA A 117 4.04 -2.97 0.87
N PHE A 118 3.70 -3.70 1.94
CA PHE A 118 3.04 -3.14 3.11
C PHE A 118 3.99 -3.08 4.31
N ILE A 119 3.95 -1.97 5.03
CA ILE A 119 4.67 -1.77 6.30
C ILE A 119 3.75 -1.13 7.35
N ASN A 120 4.20 -1.10 8.59
CA ASN A 120 3.51 -0.38 9.66
C ASN A 120 3.41 1.12 9.34
N LEU A 121 2.23 1.73 9.57
CA LEU A 121 1.96 3.14 9.23
C LEU A 121 2.91 4.10 9.94
N ASP A 122 3.12 3.92 11.24
CA ASP A 122 4.01 4.82 12.00
C ASP A 122 5.46 4.69 11.52
N THR A 123 5.87 3.49 11.11
CA THR A 123 7.19 3.27 10.51
C THR A 123 7.33 3.91 9.14
N LEU A 124 6.29 3.88 8.32
CA LEU A 124 6.28 4.56 7.02
C LEU A 124 6.41 6.07 7.20
N GLU A 125 5.63 6.64 8.10
CA GLU A 125 5.66 8.08 8.41
C GLU A 125 7.04 8.51 8.92
N GLU A 126 7.62 7.75 9.85
CA GLU A 126 8.99 7.98 10.32
C GLU A 126 10.02 7.89 9.17
N PHE A 127 9.84 6.92 8.27
CA PHE A 127 10.77 6.67 7.17
C PHE A 127 10.76 7.78 6.12
N PHE A 128 9.58 8.33 5.79
CA PHE A 128 9.44 9.41 4.81
C PHE A 128 9.40 10.82 5.43
N GLY A 129 9.27 10.94 6.75
CA GLY A 129 9.11 12.23 7.42
C GLY A 129 7.70 12.81 7.28
N TYR A 130 6.69 11.97 7.11
CA TYR A 130 5.29 12.41 7.01
C TYR A 130 4.68 12.69 8.37
N GLU A 131 3.73 13.62 8.41
CA GLU A 131 2.95 13.95 9.59
C GLU A 131 1.57 13.27 9.55
N VAL A 132 0.89 13.24 10.70
CA VAL A 132 -0.46 12.64 10.81
C VAL A 132 -1.47 13.30 9.86
N LYS A 133 -1.31 14.59 9.58
CA LYS A 133 -2.15 15.35 8.64
C LYS A 133 -2.02 14.89 7.19
N ASP A 134 -0.90 14.23 6.85
CA ASP A 134 -0.61 13.75 5.49
C ASP A 134 -1.27 12.39 5.21
N ARG A 135 -2.01 11.84 6.18
CA ARG A 135 -2.69 10.55 6.02
C ARG A 135 -3.86 10.63 5.05
N ASN A 136 -3.96 9.60 4.22
CA ASN A 136 -5.13 9.37 3.39
C ASN A 136 -6.22 8.65 4.18
N LEU A 137 -7.48 8.97 3.91
CA LEU A 137 -8.65 8.26 4.41
C LEU A 137 -9.13 7.28 3.33
N GLU A 138 -9.01 5.99 3.59
CA GLU A 138 -9.51 4.94 2.71
C GLU A 138 -10.87 4.46 3.16
N ILE A 139 -11.85 4.50 2.26
CA ILE A 139 -13.24 4.10 2.52
C ILE A 139 -13.54 2.84 1.71
N TYR A 140 -13.62 1.71 2.40
CA TYR A 140 -13.97 0.42 1.79
C TYR A 140 -15.48 0.28 1.71
N LEU A 141 -16.01 0.18 0.50
CA LEU A 141 -17.45 0.19 0.25
C LEU A 141 -18.09 -1.18 0.49
N LYS A 142 -19.32 -1.18 1.07
CA LYS A 142 -20.16 -2.40 1.17
C LYS A 142 -20.61 -2.92 -0.19
N LYS A 143 -20.79 -2.02 -1.17
CA LYS A 143 -21.26 -2.32 -2.53
C LYS A 143 -20.32 -1.68 -3.56
N PRO A 144 -19.16 -2.32 -3.87
CA PRO A 144 -18.18 -1.76 -4.79
C PRO A 144 -18.70 -1.50 -6.21
N ASN A 145 -19.73 -2.26 -6.65
CA ASN A 145 -20.38 -2.08 -7.94
C ASN A 145 -21.16 -0.76 -8.07
N LYS A 146 -21.38 -0.05 -6.96
CA LYS A 146 -22.03 1.29 -6.92
C LYS A 146 -21.05 2.43 -6.71
N ILE A 147 -19.76 2.23 -7.07
CA ILE A 147 -18.67 3.15 -6.78
C ILE A 147 -18.95 4.57 -7.25
N GLU A 148 -19.47 4.76 -8.46
CA GLU A 148 -19.75 6.09 -9.03
C GLU A 148 -20.75 6.90 -8.19
N SER A 149 -21.89 6.28 -7.82
CA SER A 149 -22.90 6.96 -7.00
C SER A 149 -22.43 7.18 -5.56
N GLN A 150 -21.65 6.27 -5.02
CA GLN A 150 -21.14 6.38 -3.65
C GLN A 150 -19.99 7.37 -3.54
N LYS A 151 -19.16 7.53 -4.59
CA LYS A 151 -18.16 8.58 -4.69
C LYS A 151 -18.77 9.98 -4.57
N LEU A 152 -19.90 10.22 -5.23
CA LEU A 152 -20.61 11.49 -5.13
C LEU A 152 -21.07 11.79 -3.70
N ILE A 153 -21.55 10.77 -2.97
CA ILE A 153 -21.94 10.92 -1.56
C ILE A 153 -20.71 11.26 -0.69
N VAL A 154 -19.58 10.60 -0.94
CA VAL A 154 -18.33 10.89 -0.21
C VAL A 154 -17.85 12.29 -0.51
N GLN A 155 -17.86 12.71 -1.79
CA GLN A 155 -17.47 14.06 -2.20
C GLN A 155 -18.33 15.15 -1.56
N GLN A 156 -19.61 14.91 -1.36
CA GLN A 156 -20.49 15.86 -0.64
C GLN A 156 -20.20 15.96 0.86
N ILE A 157 -19.58 14.94 1.44
CA ILE A 157 -19.20 14.93 2.86
C ILE A 157 -17.83 15.59 3.06
N PHE A 158 -16.95 15.45 2.08
CA PHE A 158 -15.60 15.99 2.06
C PHE A 158 -15.46 16.93 0.85
N ASP A 159 -16.17 18.05 0.90
CA ASP A 159 -16.29 19.02 -0.21
C ASP A 159 -14.99 19.77 -0.52
N GLU A 160 -14.11 19.93 0.48
CA GLU A 160 -12.79 20.57 0.34
C GLU A 160 -11.66 19.57 -0.01
N GLU A 161 -11.94 18.25 0.00
CA GLU A 161 -10.93 17.21 -0.21
C GLU A 161 -11.05 16.55 -1.58
N PHE A 162 -9.93 16.06 -2.08
CA PHE A 162 -9.93 15.28 -3.32
C PHE A 162 -10.35 13.83 -3.06
N VAL A 163 -11.45 13.41 -3.68
CA VAL A 163 -11.96 12.05 -3.59
C VAL A 163 -11.65 11.27 -4.86
N TYR A 164 -10.80 10.27 -4.73
CA TYR A 164 -10.44 9.35 -5.80
C TYR A 164 -11.02 7.96 -5.53
N SER A 165 -11.64 7.38 -6.55
CA SER A 165 -12.01 5.97 -6.49
C SER A 165 -10.85 5.09 -7.00
N TRP A 166 -10.89 3.80 -6.67
CA TRP A 166 -9.98 2.83 -7.27
C TRP A 166 -10.05 2.85 -8.81
N ALA A 167 -11.24 3.04 -9.37
CA ALA A 167 -11.44 3.13 -10.82
C ALA A 167 -10.74 4.35 -11.43
N ASP A 168 -10.72 5.50 -10.74
CA ASP A 168 -10.00 6.69 -11.21
C ASP A 168 -8.49 6.45 -11.23
N MET A 169 -7.97 5.81 -10.18
CA MET A 169 -6.54 5.52 -10.03
C MET A 169 -6.04 4.43 -10.99
N ASN A 170 -6.95 3.57 -11.47
CA ASN A 170 -6.67 2.45 -12.38
C ASN A 170 -7.53 2.52 -13.65
N SER A 171 -7.66 3.70 -14.22
CA SER A 171 -8.58 3.99 -15.33
C SER A 171 -8.34 3.13 -16.58
N SER A 172 -7.10 2.83 -16.93
CA SER A 172 -6.74 1.97 -18.06
C SER A 172 -7.23 0.53 -17.87
N LEU A 173 -7.00 -0.04 -16.69
CA LEU A 173 -7.46 -1.39 -16.33
C LEU A 173 -9.00 -1.44 -16.29
N PHE A 174 -9.62 -0.44 -15.69
CA PHE A 174 -11.08 -0.38 -15.58
C PHE A 174 -11.76 -0.23 -16.94
N SER A 175 -11.14 0.50 -17.85
CA SER A 175 -11.61 0.65 -19.24
C SER A 175 -11.53 -0.68 -20.01
N ALA A 176 -10.42 -1.42 -19.86
CA ALA A 176 -10.25 -2.74 -20.46
C ALA A 176 -11.33 -3.74 -19.98
N LEU A 177 -11.59 -3.78 -18.67
CA LEU A 177 -12.63 -4.63 -18.09
C LEU A 177 -14.06 -4.27 -18.54
N LYS A 178 -14.33 -2.99 -18.86
CA LYS A 178 -15.62 -2.58 -19.43
C LYS A 178 -15.82 -3.08 -20.87
N VAL A 179 -14.74 -3.11 -21.66
CA VAL A 179 -14.79 -3.56 -23.07
C VAL A 179 -15.05 -5.06 -23.15
N GLU A 180 -14.49 -5.88 -22.27
CA GLU A 180 -14.74 -7.34 -22.26
C GLU A 180 -16.16 -7.71 -21.83
N ARG A 181 -16.93 -6.81 -21.25
CA ARG A 181 -18.25 -7.06 -20.69
C ARG A 181 -19.41 -6.71 -21.64
N ASN A 182 -19.11 -6.15 -22.81
CA ASN A 182 -20.03 -5.83 -23.91
C ASN A 182 -19.86 -6.82 -25.07
#